data_0408e12249113f3fd47a6bcad0358406
#
_entry.id   0408e12249113f3fd47a6bcad0358406
#
_cell.length_a   1.000
_cell.length_b   1.000
_cell.length_c   1.000
_cell.angle_alpha   90.00
_cell.angle_beta   90.00
_cell.angle_gamma   90.00
#
_symmetry.space_group_name_H-M   'P 1'
#
loop_
_entity.id
_entity.type
_entity.pdbx_description
1 polymer ?
#
loop_
_entity_poly.entity_id
_entity_poly.type
_entity_poly.pdbx_seq_one_letter_code
_entity_poly.pdbx_strand_id
1 'polypeptide(L)'
;MLLDDLDDSHVILLDASSGHVVTAGAIRDRAAQISEGPRGLVFLMADGTTETAQWFLALLEARHPVALIDPASPWSVIADLVDRYCPQVLIDPTNRHLGNLISPPQGADGRLSESTVWVGPECSPEPHGDLAVLLTTSGSTGSPKFVRLSTTNIRINAEQIVSSLGITGEDRGVTVLPLHYSFGMSVLTSHVLAGSSVLVTDRSVIEEAFWSDMVRYGISFLPGVPTTYETLKRLGFERRALPRLRALTQAGGRLGTESIAFFHEIMTRRCGRFFVMYGQTEASPRIACLPPERLPEKLGSVGPALAGGELSIRGWDGSELGTGEIGEIMYRGPNVMMGYAECRVDLALGHSNGGVLATGDLGYLDEEGYLYLTGRSKRICKLAGARVSLDEVECIAAEIVGTEGEVAAVDSGDAGVSIFARDLKGASTASLRQELACRLRVSRKLIGVYLVDAIPLLPNGKIDYVKMERLAGSERGPK
;
A
#
# COMPACT_ATOMS: atom_id res chain seq x y z
N MET A 1 -11.96 -6.04 -19.82
CA MET A 1 -11.65 -5.18 -18.65
C MET A 1 -10.20 -4.68 -18.69
N LEU A 2 -9.23 -5.38 -18.15
CA LEU A 2 -7.81 -5.01 -18.27
C LEU A 2 -7.15 -5.58 -19.53
N LEU A 3 -7.75 -6.60 -20.12
CA LEU A 3 -7.22 -7.35 -21.27
C LEU A 3 -7.90 -7.01 -22.60
N ASP A 4 -8.84 -6.04 -22.63
CA ASP A 4 -9.73 -5.81 -23.78
C ASP A 4 -8.99 -5.62 -25.11
N ASP A 5 -7.83 -4.96 -25.08
CA ASP A 5 -7.04 -4.60 -26.27
C ASP A 5 -5.85 -5.55 -26.53
N LEU A 6 -5.78 -6.71 -25.85
CA LEU A 6 -4.66 -7.64 -25.95
C LEU A 6 -5.03 -8.89 -26.74
N ASP A 7 -4.12 -9.36 -27.60
CA ASP A 7 -4.25 -10.65 -28.29
C ASP A 7 -4.05 -11.82 -27.31
N ASP A 8 -4.65 -12.99 -27.61
CA ASP A 8 -4.56 -14.18 -26.75
C ASP A 8 -3.12 -14.68 -26.54
N SER A 9 -2.24 -14.46 -27.51
CA SER A 9 -0.81 -14.82 -27.41
C SER A 9 0.03 -13.83 -26.60
N HIS A 10 -0.55 -12.68 -26.20
CA HIS A 10 0.16 -11.64 -25.48
C HIS A 10 0.58 -12.11 -24.08
N VAL A 11 1.89 -11.99 -23.76
CA VAL A 11 2.44 -12.43 -22.48
C VAL A 11 2.15 -11.41 -21.39
N ILE A 12 1.41 -11.83 -20.36
CA ILE A 12 1.01 -11.01 -19.22
C ILE A 12 1.92 -11.22 -18.00
N LEU A 13 2.17 -12.51 -17.66
CA LEU A 13 2.97 -12.86 -16.49
C LEU A 13 4.15 -13.73 -16.91
N LEU A 14 5.25 -13.56 -16.17
CA LEU A 14 6.44 -14.42 -16.25
C LEU A 14 6.75 -14.91 -14.86
N ASP A 15 6.95 -16.20 -14.71
CA ASP A 15 7.37 -16.81 -13.46
C ASP A 15 8.89 -16.82 -13.35
N ALA A 16 9.43 -16.17 -12.32
CA ALA A 16 10.88 -16.04 -12.13
C ALA A 16 11.56 -17.39 -11.84
N SER A 17 10.85 -18.32 -11.18
CA SER A 17 11.40 -19.59 -10.73
C SER A 17 11.48 -20.63 -11.83
N SER A 18 10.42 -20.75 -12.63
CA SER A 18 10.26 -21.76 -13.68
C SER A 18 10.51 -21.23 -15.11
N GLY A 19 10.41 -19.90 -15.29
CA GLY A 19 10.40 -19.29 -16.62
C GLY A 19 9.07 -19.48 -17.37
N HIS A 20 8.05 -20.04 -16.71
CA HIS A 20 6.72 -20.21 -17.29
C HIS A 20 6.12 -18.85 -17.64
N VAL A 21 5.37 -18.80 -18.74
CA VAL A 21 4.67 -17.60 -19.19
C VAL A 21 3.16 -17.83 -19.16
N VAL A 22 2.42 -16.79 -18.74
CA VAL A 22 0.96 -16.79 -18.79
C VAL A 22 0.54 -15.73 -19.80
N THR A 23 -0.31 -16.14 -20.75
CA THR A 23 -0.82 -15.26 -21.81
C THR A 23 -2.20 -14.69 -21.47
N ALA A 24 -2.63 -13.67 -22.21
CA ALA A 24 -3.97 -13.10 -22.09
C ALA A 24 -5.06 -14.16 -22.38
N GLY A 25 -4.82 -15.04 -23.38
CA GLY A 25 -5.71 -16.17 -23.69
C GLY A 25 -5.86 -17.12 -22.51
N ALA A 26 -4.76 -17.49 -21.85
CA ALA A 26 -4.82 -18.36 -20.66
C ALA A 26 -5.62 -17.74 -19.50
N ILE A 27 -5.57 -16.41 -19.34
CA ILE A 27 -6.41 -15.69 -18.35
C ILE A 27 -7.89 -15.74 -18.76
N ARG A 28 -8.21 -15.50 -20.05
CA ARG A 28 -9.58 -15.55 -20.57
C ARG A 28 -10.19 -16.95 -20.50
N ASP A 29 -9.41 -17.99 -20.80
CA ASP A 29 -9.86 -19.38 -20.70
C ASP A 29 -10.24 -19.73 -19.27
N ARG A 30 -9.39 -19.34 -18.30
CA ARG A 30 -9.70 -19.52 -16.88
C ARG A 30 -10.92 -18.69 -16.45
N ALA A 31 -11.05 -17.45 -16.93
CA ALA A 31 -12.23 -16.61 -16.66
C ALA A 31 -13.53 -17.22 -17.22
N ALA A 32 -13.48 -17.81 -18.40
CA ALA A 32 -14.63 -18.50 -19.00
C ALA A 32 -15.08 -19.69 -18.14
N GLN A 33 -14.13 -20.51 -17.66
CA GLN A 33 -14.43 -21.63 -16.75
C GLN A 33 -15.07 -21.16 -15.44
N ILE A 34 -14.57 -20.05 -14.85
CA ILE A 34 -15.15 -19.46 -13.64
C ILE A 34 -16.57 -18.97 -13.89
N SER A 35 -16.83 -18.37 -15.05
CA SER A 35 -18.13 -17.78 -15.42
C SER A 35 -19.25 -18.82 -15.66
N GLU A 36 -18.95 -20.11 -15.73
CA GLU A 36 -19.96 -21.18 -15.78
C GLU A 36 -20.72 -21.32 -14.45
N GLY A 37 -20.13 -20.83 -13.34
CA GLY A 37 -20.76 -20.83 -12.01
C GLY A 37 -21.50 -19.54 -11.68
N PRO A 38 -22.29 -19.52 -10.59
CA PRO A 38 -22.95 -18.31 -10.12
C PRO A 38 -21.91 -17.27 -9.64
N ARG A 39 -22.17 -16.00 -9.95
CA ARG A 39 -21.35 -14.90 -9.47
C ARG A 39 -21.38 -14.83 -7.93
N GLY A 40 -20.22 -14.82 -7.30
CA GLY A 40 -20.14 -14.80 -5.84
C GLY A 40 -18.81 -14.26 -5.33
N LEU A 41 -18.76 -13.97 -4.02
CA LEU A 41 -17.54 -13.51 -3.35
C LEU A 41 -16.51 -14.63 -3.31
N VAL A 42 -15.30 -14.31 -3.77
CA VAL A 42 -14.15 -15.21 -3.73
C VAL A 42 -13.10 -14.65 -2.74
N PHE A 43 -12.63 -15.48 -1.81
CA PHE A 43 -11.44 -15.19 -1.03
C PHE A 43 -10.23 -15.82 -1.74
N LEU A 44 -9.25 -15.01 -2.07
CA LEU A 44 -8.00 -15.44 -2.70
C LEU A 44 -6.84 -15.18 -1.73
N MET A 45 -6.19 -16.27 -1.31
CA MET A 45 -4.96 -16.18 -0.52
C MET A 45 -3.82 -15.68 -1.42
N ALA A 46 -3.39 -14.43 -1.18
CA ALA A 46 -2.50 -13.68 -2.07
C ALA A 46 -1.02 -13.92 -1.73
N ASP A 47 -0.53 -15.11 -2.04
CA ASP A 47 0.79 -15.64 -1.65
C ASP A 47 1.97 -15.16 -2.53
N GLY A 48 1.72 -14.33 -3.53
CA GLY A 48 2.76 -13.77 -4.41
C GLY A 48 3.21 -14.70 -5.55
N THR A 49 2.54 -15.83 -5.77
CA THR A 49 2.83 -16.75 -6.87
C THR A 49 2.20 -16.30 -8.19
N THR A 50 2.72 -16.83 -9.29
CA THR A 50 2.15 -16.62 -10.64
C THR A 50 0.73 -17.16 -10.72
N GLU A 51 0.45 -18.26 -10.03
CA GLU A 51 -0.90 -18.83 -9.97
C GLU A 51 -1.89 -17.88 -9.29
N THR A 52 -1.52 -17.27 -8.15
CA THR A 52 -2.34 -16.24 -7.49
C THR A 52 -2.61 -15.04 -8.40
N ALA A 53 -1.60 -14.54 -9.10
CA ALA A 53 -1.77 -13.44 -10.03
C ALA A 53 -2.70 -13.82 -11.20
N GLN A 54 -2.60 -15.05 -11.71
CA GLN A 54 -3.47 -15.59 -12.74
C GLN A 54 -4.93 -15.72 -12.25
N TRP A 55 -5.15 -16.26 -11.04
CA TRP A 55 -6.48 -16.30 -10.42
C TRP A 55 -7.08 -14.92 -10.25
N PHE A 56 -6.31 -13.97 -9.73
CA PHE A 56 -6.79 -12.60 -9.55
C PHE A 56 -7.26 -11.96 -10.85
N LEU A 57 -6.45 -12.04 -11.92
CA LEU A 57 -6.82 -11.48 -13.22
C LEU A 57 -8.03 -12.20 -13.83
N ALA A 58 -8.10 -13.53 -13.74
CA ALA A 58 -9.23 -14.29 -14.25
C ALA A 58 -10.54 -13.97 -13.50
N LEU A 59 -10.50 -13.81 -12.17
CA LEU A 59 -11.67 -13.42 -11.36
C LEU A 59 -12.16 -12.01 -11.73
N LEU A 60 -11.24 -11.07 -11.99
CA LEU A 60 -11.60 -9.75 -12.46
C LEU A 60 -12.27 -9.79 -13.84
N GLU A 61 -11.74 -10.58 -14.79
CA GLU A 61 -12.35 -10.75 -16.13
C GLU A 61 -13.71 -11.44 -16.04
N ALA A 62 -13.87 -12.46 -15.18
CA ALA A 62 -15.13 -13.14 -14.90
C ALA A 62 -16.11 -12.29 -14.04
N ARG A 63 -15.71 -11.08 -13.63
CA ARG A 63 -16.50 -10.15 -12.79
C ARG A 63 -16.93 -10.71 -11.43
N HIS A 64 -16.16 -11.64 -10.86
CA HIS A 64 -16.35 -12.08 -9.49
C HIS A 64 -15.69 -11.10 -8.52
N PRO A 65 -16.38 -10.65 -7.46
CA PRO A 65 -15.72 -9.86 -6.41
C PRO A 65 -14.71 -10.72 -5.68
N VAL A 66 -13.47 -10.26 -5.61
CA VAL A 66 -12.36 -10.98 -4.99
C VAL A 66 -11.83 -10.21 -3.78
N ALA A 67 -11.77 -10.88 -2.63
CA ALA A 67 -11.07 -10.38 -1.45
C ALA A 67 -9.64 -10.95 -1.46
N LEU A 68 -8.66 -10.06 -1.51
CA LEU A 68 -7.25 -10.43 -1.43
C LEU A 68 -6.83 -10.54 0.03
N ILE A 69 -6.56 -11.76 0.48
CA ILE A 69 -6.25 -12.08 1.87
C ILE A 69 -4.75 -12.30 2.03
N ASP A 70 -4.17 -11.71 3.09
CA ASP A 70 -2.79 -11.97 3.46
C ASP A 70 -2.64 -13.43 3.95
N PRO A 71 -1.87 -14.29 3.25
CA PRO A 71 -1.69 -15.69 3.62
C PRO A 71 -0.90 -15.87 4.93
N ALA A 72 -0.22 -14.83 5.41
CA ALA A 72 0.46 -14.82 6.70
C ALA A 72 -0.47 -14.51 7.88
N SER A 73 -1.73 -14.12 7.61
CA SER A 73 -2.71 -13.87 8.67
C SER A 73 -2.97 -15.12 9.51
N PRO A 74 -3.09 -14.98 10.84
CA PRO A 74 -3.49 -16.10 11.70
C PRO A 74 -4.83 -16.69 11.25
N TRP A 75 -4.98 -18.02 11.37
CA TRP A 75 -6.23 -18.69 10.99
C TRP A 75 -7.47 -18.09 11.70
N SER A 76 -7.34 -17.68 12.96
CA SER A 76 -8.43 -17.04 13.69
C SER A 76 -8.96 -15.76 13.04
N VAL A 77 -8.08 -14.99 12.35
CA VAL A 77 -8.46 -13.79 11.59
C VAL A 77 -9.16 -14.19 10.30
N ILE A 78 -8.62 -15.20 9.59
CA ILE A 78 -9.21 -15.70 8.34
C ILE A 78 -10.59 -16.30 8.62
N ALA A 79 -10.74 -17.11 9.68
CA ALA A 79 -12.00 -17.69 10.10
C ALA A 79 -13.05 -16.62 10.43
N ASP A 80 -12.68 -15.58 11.18
CA ASP A 80 -13.58 -14.43 11.46
C ASP A 80 -14.05 -13.74 10.17
N LEU A 81 -13.14 -13.59 9.19
CA LEU A 81 -13.50 -13.04 7.88
C LEU A 81 -14.44 -13.98 7.11
N VAL A 82 -14.21 -15.30 7.12
CA VAL A 82 -15.08 -16.29 6.49
C VAL A 82 -16.47 -16.26 7.11
N ASP A 83 -16.58 -16.27 8.43
CA ASP A 83 -17.85 -16.22 9.16
C ASP A 83 -18.64 -14.93 8.88
N ARG A 84 -17.94 -13.80 8.81
CA ARG A 84 -18.52 -12.47 8.66
C ARG A 84 -18.96 -12.15 7.24
N TYR A 85 -18.18 -12.61 6.24
CA TYR A 85 -18.42 -12.26 4.84
C TYR A 85 -18.97 -13.42 4.00
N CYS A 86 -18.92 -14.64 4.50
CA CYS A 86 -19.47 -15.83 3.87
C CYS A 86 -19.07 -15.94 2.37
N PRO A 87 -17.77 -16.18 2.05
CA PRO A 87 -17.34 -16.33 0.67
C PRO A 87 -17.96 -17.60 0.06
N GLN A 88 -18.37 -17.54 -1.21
CA GLN A 88 -18.80 -18.72 -1.95
C GLN A 88 -17.62 -19.61 -2.34
N VAL A 89 -16.45 -19.01 -2.51
CA VAL A 89 -15.23 -19.75 -2.87
C VAL A 89 -14.06 -19.22 -2.06
N LEU A 90 -13.17 -20.10 -1.61
CA LEU A 90 -11.85 -19.76 -1.08
C LEU A 90 -10.80 -20.50 -1.91
N ILE A 91 -9.85 -19.74 -2.46
CA ILE A 91 -8.74 -20.23 -3.26
C ILE A 91 -7.45 -20.02 -2.47
N ASP A 92 -6.72 -21.12 -2.21
CA ASP A 92 -5.45 -21.10 -1.50
C ASP A 92 -4.41 -21.92 -2.31
N PRO A 93 -3.69 -21.30 -3.24
CA PRO A 93 -2.76 -22.00 -4.12
C PRO A 93 -1.66 -22.76 -3.37
N THR A 94 -1.29 -22.32 -2.17
CA THR A 94 -0.29 -23.00 -1.32
C THR A 94 -0.86 -24.04 -0.38
N ASN A 95 -2.18 -24.17 -0.32
CA ASN A 95 -2.90 -25.10 0.56
C ASN A 95 -2.53 -24.98 2.07
N ARG A 96 -2.15 -23.78 2.52
CA ARG A 96 -1.75 -23.56 3.92
C ARG A 96 -2.94 -23.58 4.89
N HIS A 97 -4.11 -23.12 4.44
CA HIS A 97 -5.28 -22.88 5.27
C HIS A 97 -6.45 -23.80 4.98
N LEU A 98 -6.53 -24.42 3.80
CA LEU A 98 -7.66 -25.28 3.41
C LEU A 98 -7.83 -26.48 4.33
N GLY A 99 -6.75 -27.03 4.88
CA GLY A 99 -6.83 -28.11 5.88
C GLY A 99 -7.65 -27.72 7.13
N ASN A 100 -7.70 -26.45 7.47
CA ASN A 100 -8.48 -25.94 8.59
C ASN A 100 -9.99 -25.81 8.28
N LEU A 101 -10.35 -25.70 6.99
CA LEU A 101 -11.74 -25.63 6.53
C LEU A 101 -12.42 -27.01 6.41
N ILE A 102 -11.65 -28.09 6.36
CA ILE A 102 -12.16 -29.47 6.35
C ILE A 102 -12.83 -29.83 7.69
N SER A 103 -12.55 -29.07 8.75
CA SER A 103 -13.27 -29.14 10.04
C SER A 103 -13.93 -27.80 10.31
N PRO A 104 -15.01 -27.43 9.58
CA PRO A 104 -15.61 -26.09 9.70
C PRO A 104 -16.15 -25.86 11.11
N PRO A 105 -16.19 -24.59 11.56
CA PRO A 105 -17.05 -24.19 12.67
C PRO A 105 -18.47 -24.62 12.36
N GLN A 106 -19.23 -25.06 13.38
CA GLN A 106 -20.57 -25.60 13.24
C GLN A 106 -21.47 -24.75 12.32
N GLY A 107 -21.76 -25.25 11.11
CA GLY A 107 -22.72 -24.67 10.19
C GLY A 107 -22.24 -24.36 8.76
N ALA A 108 -20.99 -24.55 8.42
CA ALA A 108 -20.49 -24.33 7.05
C ALA A 108 -20.37 -25.65 6.28
N ASP A 109 -21.35 -25.97 5.44
CA ASP A 109 -21.34 -27.14 4.53
C ASP A 109 -20.49 -26.85 3.27
N GLY A 110 -19.16 -26.66 3.44
CA GLY A 110 -18.24 -26.47 2.31
C GLY A 110 -17.68 -27.80 1.76
N ARG A 111 -17.36 -27.84 0.46
CA ARG A 111 -16.71 -28.96 -0.22
C ARG A 111 -15.42 -28.52 -0.88
N LEU A 112 -14.36 -29.35 -0.79
CA LEU A 112 -13.17 -29.20 -1.65
C LEU A 112 -13.52 -29.70 -3.05
N SER A 113 -13.39 -28.83 -4.06
CA SER A 113 -13.56 -29.22 -5.47
C SER A 113 -12.25 -29.66 -6.10
N GLU A 114 -11.14 -29.05 -5.65
CA GLU A 114 -9.75 -29.36 -6.00
C GLU A 114 -8.87 -29.20 -4.76
N SER A 115 -7.60 -29.61 -4.83
CA SER A 115 -6.67 -29.52 -3.68
C SER A 115 -6.42 -28.09 -3.18
N THR A 116 -6.76 -27.07 -3.98
CA THR A 116 -6.52 -25.64 -3.70
C THR A 116 -7.79 -24.79 -3.66
N VAL A 117 -8.99 -25.37 -3.82
CA VAL A 117 -10.25 -24.65 -3.90
C VAL A 117 -11.29 -25.25 -2.96
N TRP A 118 -11.80 -24.43 -2.05
CA TRP A 118 -12.94 -24.74 -1.21
C TRP A 118 -14.17 -23.99 -1.73
N VAL A 119 -15.34 -24.69 -1.78
CA VAL A 119 -16.63 -24.11 -2.16
C VAL A 119 -17.53 -24.06 -0.94
N GLY A 120 -17.95 -22.85 -0.58
CA GLY A 120 -18.81 -22.55 0.56
C GLY A 120 -20.30 -22.59 0.19
N PRO A 121 -21.16 -22.29 1.16
CA PRO A 121 -22.59 -22.21 0.96
C PRO A 121 -22.98 -20.97 0.12
N GLU A 122 -24.17 -21.02 -0.47
CA GLU A 122 -24.78 -19.82 -1.05
C GLU A 122 -25.16 -18.85 0.07
N CYS A 123 -24.76 -17.60 -0.06
CA CYS A 123 -24.98 -16.56 0.94
C CYS A 123 -25.67 -15.34 0.36
N SER A 124 -26.63 -14.83 1.11
CA SER A 124 -27.41 -13.62 0.80
C SER A 124 -26.99 -12.44 1.71
N PRO A 125 -27.05 -11.19 1.23
CA PRO A 125 -27.35 -10.78 -0.15
C PRO A 125 -26.19 -11.02 -1.11
N GLU A 126 -26.48 -11.00 -2.41
CA GLU A 126 -25.45 -11.01 -3.45
C GLU A 126 -24.62 -9.71 -3.40
N PRO A 127 -23.31 -9.77 -3.68
CA PRO A 127 -22.49 -8.58 -3.80
C PRO A 127 -22.96 -7.66 -4.93
N HIS A 128 -22.85 -6.34 -4.73
CA HIS A 128 -23.18 -5.33 -5.73
C HIS A 128 -22.52 -5.64 -7.09
N GLY A 129 -23.26 -5.41 -8.19
CA GLY A 129 -22.82 -5.73 -9.55
C GLY A 129 -21.47 -5.15 -9.94
N ASP A 130 -21.15 -3.93 -9.45
CA ASP A 130 -19.90 -3.24 -9.75
C ASP A 130 -18.74 -3.66 -8.83
N LEU A 131 -19.01 -4.32 -7.70
CA LEU A 131 -17.95 -4.71 -6.76
C LEU A 131 -16.98 -5.68 -7.44
N ALA A 132 -15.69 -5.33 -7.42
CA ALA A 132 -14.63 -6.10 -8.04
C ALA A 132 -13.58 -6.59 -7.03
N VAL A 133 -13.09 -5.70 -6.15
CA VAL A 133 -12.00 -6.03 -5.22
C VAL A 133 -12.32 -5.58 -3.82
N LEU A 134 -11.92 -6.41 -2.87
CA LEU A 134 -11.94 -6.14 -1.44
C LEU A 134 -10.51 -6.21 -0.89
N LEU A 135 -10.08 -5.14 -0.24
CA LEU A 135 -8.77 -5.07 0.42
C LEU A 135 -8.95 -4.74 1.89
N THR A 136 -8.23 -5.43 2.75
CA THR A 136 -8.18 -5.07 4.17
C THR A 136 -7.36 -3.80 4.38
N THR A 137 -7.80 -2.95 5.28
CA THR A 137 -6.97 -1.88 5.82
C THR A 137 -6.54 -2.25 7.23
N SER A 138 -5.31 -1.90 7.59
CA SER A 138 -4.82 -1.98 8.97
C SER A 138 -5.50 -0.91 9.82
N GLY A 139 -6.81 -1.10 10.09
CA GLY A 139 -7.60 -0.16 10.86
C GLY A 139 -7.13 -0.09 12.31
N SER A 140 -7.07 1.12 12.86
CA SER A 140 -6.80 1.41 14.28
C SER A 140 -7.86 0.85 15.25
N THR A 141 -8.90 0.18 14.75
CA THR A 141 -10.07 -0.28 15.53
C THR A 141 -10.08 -1.78 15.85
N GLY A 142 -9.00 -2.51 15.53
CA GLY A 142 -8.82 -3.91 15.98
C GLY A 142 -9.58 -4.97 15.17
N SER A 143 -10.61 -4.63 14.41
CA SER A 143 -11.37 -5.56 13.55
C SER A 143 -11.13 -5.19 12.10
N PRO A 144 -10.61 -6.11 11.24
CA PRO A 144 -10.34 -5.81 9.85
C PRO A 144 -11.66 -5.55 9.11
N LYS A 145 -11.75 -4.39 8.44
CA LYS A 145 -12.83 -4.05 7.52
C LYS A 145 -12.28 -4.04 6.09
N PHE A 146 -13.13 -4.32 5.12
CA PHE A 146 -12.76 -4.23 3.72
C PHE A 146 -13.07 -2.86 3.13
N VAL A 147 -12.15 -2.39 2.32
CA VAL A 147 -12.40 -1.35 1.31
C VAL A 147 -13.01 -2.01 0.09
N ARG A 148 -14.17 -1.51 -0.38
CA ARG A 148 -14.89 -2.00 -1.55
C ARG A 148 -14.48 -1.19 -2.78
N LEU A 149 -13.87 -1.85 -3.76
CA LEU A 149 -13.43 -1.23 -5.01
C LEU A 149 -14.23 -1.79 -6.17
N SER A 150 -14.75 -0.90 -7.03
CA SER A 150 -15.45 -1.28 -8.24
C SER A 150 -14.49 -1.60 -9.38
N THR A 151 -15.00 -2.29 -10.41
CA THR A 151 -14.30 -2.49 -11.68
C THR A 151 -13.83 -1.16 -12.28
N THR A 152 -14.69 -0.14 -12.23
CA THR A 152 -14.37 1.21 -12.70
C THR A 152 -13.25 1.86 -11.91
N ASN A 153 -13.27 1.74 -10.56
CA ASN A 153 -12.20 2.29 -9.71
C ASN A 153 -10.84 1.70 -10.09
N ILE A 154 -10.75 0.36 -10.23
CA ILE A 154 -9.50 -0.34 -10.57
C ILE A 154 -9.01 0.07 -11.96
N ARG A 155 -9.90 0.07 -12.96
CA ARG A 155 -9.54 0.39 -14.35
C ARG A 155 -9.06 1.83 -14.48
N ILE A 156 -9.83 2.80 -13.98
CA ILE A 156 -9.45 4.22 -14.08
C ILE A 156 -8.15 4.50 -13.35
N ASN A 157 -7.95 3.92 -12.15
CA ASN A 157 -6.68 4.14 -11.46
C ASN A 157 -5.50 3.50 -12.20
N ALA A 158 -5.69 2.34 -12.84
CA ALA A 158 -4.67 1.76 -13.72
C ALA A 158 -4.36 2.68 -14.92
N GLU A 159 -5.37 3.26 -15.58
CA GLU A 159 -5.21 4.24 -16.67
C GLU A 159 -4.43 5.49 -16.20
N GLN A 160 -4.79 6.02 -15.04
CA GLN A 160 -4.09 7.16 -14.42
C GLN A 160 -2.62 6.86 -14.13
N ILE A 161 -2.32 5.65 -13.62
CA ILE A 161 -0.95 5.21 -13.35
C ILE A 161 -0.17 5.03 -14.65
N VAL A 162 -0.75 4.37 -15.65
CA VAL A 162 -0.14 4.19 -16.98
C VAL A 162 0.26 5.53 -17.57
N SER A 163 -0.67 6.50 -17.57
CA SER A 163 -0.43 7.84 -18.08
C SER A 163 0.66 8.58 -17.32
N SER A 164 0.60 8.57 -15.97
CA SER A 164 1.54 9.33 -15.12
C SER A 164 2.96 8.78 -15.16
N LEU A 165 3.11 7.46 -15.21
CA LEU A 165 4.41 6.79 -15.24
C LEU A 165 4.92 6.59 -16.67
N GLY A 166 4.07 6.75 -17.68
CA GLY A 166 4.37 6.48 -19.09
C GLY A 166 4.71 5.01 -19.30
N ILE A 167 3.92 4.09 -18.73
CA ILE A 167 4.09 2.65 -18.96
C ILE A 167 3.64 2.31 -20.38
N THR A 168 4.38 1.47 -21.05
CA THR A 168 4.11 1.02 -22.43
C THR A 168 4.15 -0.51 -22.52
N GLY A 169 3.66 -1.08 -23.61
CA GLY A 169 3.71 -2.53 -23.85
C GLY A 169 5.12 -3.13 -23.91
N GLU A 170 6.16 -2.29 -24.12
CA GLU A 170 7.55 -2.74 -24.11
C GLU A 170 8.17 -2.84 -22.72
N ASP A 171 7.45 -2.35 -21.71
CA ASP A 171 7.90 -2.37 -20.34
C ASP A 171 7.70 -3.71 -19.66
N ARG A 172 8.37 -3.88 -18.54
CA ARG A 172 8.20 -5.02 -17.66
C ARG A 172 8.31 -4.61 -16.21
N GLY A 173 7.21 -4.84 -15.47
CA GLY A 173 7.18 -4.68 -14.03
C GLY A 173 7.70 -5.91 -13.29
N VAL A 174 7.84 -5.80 -11.97
CA VAL A 174 8.18 -6.92 -11.08
C VAL A 174 7.37 -6.84 -9.78
N THR A 175 6.95 -8.01 -9.25
CA THR A 175 6.22 -8.11 -7.99
C THR A 175 7.17 -8.15 -6.80
N VAL A 176 7.55 -7.01 -6.25
CA VAL A 176 8.28 -6.93 -4.96
C VAL A 176 7.37 -6.55 -3.80
N LEU A 177 6.10 -6.32 -4.09
CA LEU A 177 5.07 -5.97 -3.13
C LEU A 177 3.92 -6.97 -3.23
N PRO A 178 3.37 -7.45 -2.10
CA PRO A 178 2.33 -8.45 -2.13
C PRO A 178 1.04 -7.94 -2.80
N LEU A 179 0.31 -8.85 -3.44
CA LEU A 179 -0.91 -8.52 -4.19
C LEU A 179 -2.06 -8.05 -3.29
N HIS A 180 -2.14 -8.53 -2.04
CA HIS A 180 -3.11 -8.05 -1.04
C HIS A 180 -2.82 -6.62 -0.54
N TYR A 181 -1.68 -6.06 -0.90
CA TYR A 181 -1.37 -4.65 -0.68
C TYR A 181 -1.75 -3.85 -1.93
N SER A 182 -2.57 -2.81 -1.75
CA SER A 182 -3.11 -2.02 -2.87
C SER A 182 -2.05 -1.47 -3.84
N PHE A 183 -0.84 -1.15 -3.35
CA PHE A 183 0.26 -0.75 -4.22
C PHE A 183 0.74 -1.92 -5.10
N GLY A 184 0.94 -3.12 -4.54
CA GLY A 184 1.31 -4.32 -5.31
C GLY A 184 0.25 -4.66 -6.36
N MET A 185 -1.03 -4.64 -5.98
CA MET A 185 -2.15 -4.80 -6.90
C MET A 185 -2.09 -3.79 -8.05
N SER A 186 -1.84 -2.51 -7.74
CA SER A 186 -1.79 -1.45 -8.75
C SER A 186 -0.62 -1.59 -9.73
N VAL A 187 0.50 -2.17 -9.31
CA VAL A 187 1.62 -2.51 -10.22
C VAL A 187 1.15 -3.54 -11.24
N LEU A 188 0.50 -4.61 -10.79
CA LEU A 188 -0.01 -5.65 -11.69
C LEU A 188 -1.05 -5.08 -12.66
N THR A 189 -2.08 -4.42 -12.14
CA THR A 189 -3.21 -3.93 -12.96
C THR A 189 -2.79 -2.87 -13.99
N SER A 190 -1.88 -1.96 -13.63
CA SER A 190 -1.41 -0.91 -14.54
C SER A 190 -0.51 -1.47 -15.66
N HIS A 191 0.40 -2.42 -15.35
CA HIS A 191 1.22 -3.03 -16.39
C HIS A 191 0.37 -3.87 -17.35
N VAL A 192 -0.55 -4.68 -16.82
CA VAL A 192 -1.46 -5.48 -17.66
C VAL A 192 -2.30 -4.59 -18.57
N LEU A 193 -2.89 -3.50 -18.04
CA LEU A 193 -3.67 -2.56 -18.85
C LEU A 193 -2.84 -1.90 -19.96
N ALA A 194 -1.56 -1.62 -19.71
CA ALA A 194 -0.64 -1.03 -20.69
C ALA A 194 -0.15 -2.04 -21.76
N GLY A 195 -0.58 -3.31 -21.69
CA GLY A 195 -0.01 -4.38 -22.52
C GLY A 195 1.44 -4.71 -22.15
N SER A 196 1.89 -4.35 -20.99
CA SER A 196 3.19 -4.69 -20.41
C SER A 196 3.11 -6.01 -19.65
N SER A 197 4.23 -6.72 -19.53
CA SER A 197 4.29 -7.94 -18.74
C SER A 197 4.81 -7.69 -17.30
N VAL A 198 4.51 -8.62 -16.39
CA VAL A 198 4.99 -8.56 -15.01
C VAL A 198 5.75 -9.83 -14.67
N LEU A 199 6.99 -9.66 -14.18
CA LEU A 199 7.75 -10.76 -13.58
C LEU A 199 7.21 -11.01 -12.17
N VAL A 200 6.72 -12.21 -11.94
CA VAL A 200 6.27 -12.66 -10.62
C VAL A 200 7.40 -13.39 -9.93
N THR A 201 7.76 -12.94 -8.73
CA THR A 201 8.86 -13.49 -7.95
C THR A 201 8.56 -13.42 -6.45
N ASP A 202 8.99 -14.42 -5.70
CA ASP A 202 9.02 -14.45 -4.25
C ASP A 202 10.39 -14.01 -3.68
N ARG A 203 11.35 -13.72 -4.56
CA ARG A 203 12.71 -13.32 -4.17
C ARG A 203 12.74 -11.91 -3.62
N SER A 204 13.50 -11.75 -2.55
CA SER A 204 13.74 -10.46 -1.93
C SER A 204 14.83 -9.67 -2.65
N VAL A 205 14.77 -8.34 -2.59
CA VAL A 205 15.81 -7.42 -3.11
C VAL A 205 17.18 -7.60 -2.43
N ILE A 206 17.26 -8.34 -1.31
CA ILE A 206 18.53 -8.69 -0.67
C ILE A 206 19.24 -9.90 -1.32
N GLU A 207 18.52 -10.67 -2.13
CA GLU A 207 19.04 -11.88 -2.77
C GLU A 207 19.69 -11.54 -4.11
N GLU A 208 20.88 -12.08 -4.38
CA GLU A 208 21.56 -11.85 -5.66
C GLU A 208 20.81 -12.48 -6.85
N ALA A 209 20.04 -13.54 -6.58
CA ALA A 209 19.17 -14.15 -7.57
C ALA A 209 18.09 -13.20 -8.09
N PHE A 210 17.54 -12.32 -7.23
CA PHE A 210 16.61 -11.27 -7.64
C PHE A 210 17.23 -10.36 -8.72
N TRP A 211 18.46 -9.92 -8.51
CA TRP A 211 19.16 -9.03 -9.44
C TRP A 211 19.54 -9.72 -10.74
N SER A 212 19.86 -11.01 -10.67
CA SER A 212 20.08 -11.84 -11.86
C SER A 212 18.80 -11.93 -12.69
N ASP A 213 17.64 -12.09 -12.08
CA ASP A 213 16.34 -12.09 -12.76
C ASP A 213 16.00 -10.72 -13.35
N MET A 214 16.28 -9.63 -12.64
CA MET A 214 16.09 -8.26 -13.14
C MET A 214 16.79 -8.06 -14.50
N VAL A 215 18.02 -8.59 -14.63
CA VAL A 215 18.80 -8.52 -15.88
C VAL A 215 18.27 -9.52 -16.91
N ARG A 216 18.09 -10.79 -16.51
CA ARG A 216 17.67 -11.89 -17.39
C ARG A 216 16.34 -11.59 -18.07
N TYR A 217 15.37 -11.10 -17.31
CA TYR A 217 14.02 -10.81 -17.81
C TYR A 217 13.85 -9.38 -18.28
N GLY A 218 14.87 -8.52 -18.17
CA GLY A 218 14.86 -7.16 -18.68
C GLY A 218 13.84 -6.27 -18.00
N ILE A 219 13.81 -6.27 -16.66
CA ILE A 219 12.86 -5.46 -15.88
C ILE A 219 13.14 -3.97 -16.08
N SER A 220 12.09 -3.21 -16.39
CA SER A 220 12.16 -1.77 -16.64
C SER A 220 11.59 -0.92 -15.52
N PHE A 221 10.68 -1.47 -14.69
CA PHE A 221 10.06 -0.80 -13.55
C PHE A 221 10.30 -1.57 -12.25
N LEU A 222 10.85 -0.89 -11.24
CA LEU A 222 11.02 -1.43 -9.89
C LEU A 222 10.24 -0.59 -8.88
N PRO A 223 9.12 -1.10 -8.34
CA PRO A 223 8.37 -0.45 -7.29
C PRO A 223 9.03 -0.67 -5.92
N GLY A 224 8.82 0.25 -4.98
CA GLY A 224 9.32 0.08 -3.62
C GLY A 224 8.62 0.98 -2.62
N VAL A 225 8.62 0.52 -1.37
CA VAL A 225 8.25 1.29 -0.18
C VAL A 225 9.52 1.90 0.44
N PRO A 226 9.44 2.83 1.40
CA PRO A 226 10.63 3.45 2.00
C PRO A 226 11.68 2.44 2.47
N THR A 227 11.29 1.37 3.16
CA THR A 227 12.22 0.32 3.62
C THR A 227 12.92 -0.40 2.47
N THR A 228 12.28 -0.55 1.32
CA THR A 228 12.91 -1.08 0.11
C THR A 228 14.05 -0.16 -0.33
N TYR A 229 13.81 1.14 -0.43
CA TYR A 229 14.81 2.13 -0.85
C TYR A 229 15.98 2.25 0.12
N GLU A 230 15.72 2.24 1.44
CA GLU A 230 16.78 2.18 2.44
C GLU A 230 17.65 0.93 2.31
N THR A 231 17.02 -0.22 2.03
CA THR A 231 17.74 -1.47 1.76
C THR A 231 18.57 -1.36 0.48
N LEU A 232 18.02 -0.82 -0.61
CA LEU A 232 18.73 -0.61 -1.87
C LEU A 232 19.96 0.31 -1.69
N LYS A 233 19.82 1.39 -0.92
CA LYS A 233 20.94 2.31 -0.58
C LYS A 233 22.06 1.56 0.15
N ARG A 234 21.73 0.72 1.15
CA ARG A 234 22.70 -0.10 1.91
C ARG A 234 23.38 -1.16 1.04
N LEU A 235 22.67 -1.73 0.06
CA LEU A 235 23.21 -2.72 -0.86
C LEU A 235 24.04 -2.14 -2.01
N GLY A 236 24.20 -0.81 -2.09
CA GLY A 236 24.98 -0.17 -3.14
C GLY A 236 24.30 -0.26 -4.51
N PHE A 237 22.99 0.03 -4.56
CA PHE A 237 22.17 -0.01 -5.78
C PHE A 237 22.82 0.76 -6.95
N GLU A 238 23.52 1.85 -6.69
CA GLU A 238 24.20 2.67 -7.69
C GLU A 238 25.25 1.91 -8.50
N ARG A 239 25.79 0.79 -7.97
CA ARG A 239 26.83 -0.04 -8.62
C ARG A 239 26.26 -1.15 -9.49
N ARG A 240 24.94 -1.41 -9.40
CA ARG A 240 24.31 -2.52 -10.14
C ARG A 240 24.09 -2.16 -11.60
N ALA A 241 24.49 -3.05 -12.50
CA ALA A 241 24.26 -2.91 -13.94
C ALA A 241 22.85 -3.43 -14.29
N LEU A 242 21.92 -2.52 -14.51
CA LEU A 242 20.52 -2.82 -14.83
C LEU A 242 20.14 -2.11 -16.15
N PRO A 243 20.53 -2.65 -17.30
CA PRO A 243 20.51 -1.93 -18.58
C PRO A 243 19.11 -1.60 -19.09
N ARG A 244 18.09 -2.32 -18.64
CA ARG A 244 16.69 -2.09 -19.04
C ARG A 244 15.90 -1.29 -18.01
N LEU A 245 16.44 -1.07 -16.81
CA LEU A 245 15.74 -0.32 -15.76
C LEU A 245 15.62 1.15 -16.14
N ARG A 246 14.39 1.61 -16.32
CA ARG A 246 14.07 2.99 -16.69
C ARG A 246 13.24 3.75 -15.66
N ALA A 247 12.64 3.04 -14.69
CA ALA A 247 11.85 3.69 -13.66
C ALA A 247 11.97 3.01 -12.29
N LEU A 248 12.11 3.84 -11.26
CA LEU A 248 11.88 3.50 -9.88
C LEU A 248 10.61 4.21 -9.41
N THR A 249 9.75 3.52 -8.66
CA THR A 249 8.49 4.10 -8.19
C THR A 249 8.35 3.93 -6.67
N GLN A 250 8.20 5.02 -5.96
CA GLN A 250 8.12 5.05 -4.49
C GLN A 250 6.73 5.47 -4.04
N ALA A 251 6.13 4.69 -3.13
CA ALA A 251 4.89 5.01 -2.42
C ALA A 251 4.79 4.23 -1.10
N GLY A 252 3.66 4.38 -0.40
CA GLY A 252 3.31 3.56 0.77
C GLY A 252 3.90 4.03 2.09
N GLY A 253 4.64 5.11 2.10
CA GLY A 253 5.20 5.77 3.27
C GLY A 253 6.07 6.95 2.88
N ARG A 254 6.49 7.74 3.85
CA ARG A 254 7.40 8.86 3.62
C ARG A 254 8.82 8.35 3.45
N LEU A 255 9.44 8.65 2.32
CA LEU A 255 10.87 8.50 2.10
C LEU A 255 11.54 9.86 2.35
N GLY A 256 12.68 9.86 3.00
CA GLY A 256 13.39 11.09 3.29
C GLY A 256 13.93 11.78 2.06
N THR A 257 14.01 13.11 2.15
CA THR A 257 14.42 13.96 1.02
C THR A 257 15.84 13.67 0.54
N GLU A 258 16.74 13.27 1.42
CA GLU A 258 18.10 12.85 1.05
C GLU A 258 18.08 11.58 0.19
N SER A 259 17.29 10.57 0.60
CA SER A 259 17.15 9.32 -0.16
C SER A 259 16.42 9.55 -1.50
N ILE A 260 15.42 10.44 -1.53
CA ILE A 260 14.74 10.87 -2.76
C ILE A 260 15.75 11.49 -3.73
N ALA A 261 16.56 12.47 -3.27
CA ALA A 261 17.57 13.13 -4.08
C ALA A 261 18.63 12.13 -4.60
N PHE A 262 19.08 11.21 -3.74
CA PHE A 262 20.03 10.16 -4.10
C PHE A 262 19.54 9.26 -5.24
N PHE A 263 18.31 8.72 -5.14
CA PHE A 263 17.75 7.85 -6.18
C PHE A 263 17.40 8.63 -7.45
N HIS A 264 16.95 9.86 -7.33
CA HIS A 264 16.72 10.73 -8.49
C HIS A 264 18.01 10.96 -9.27
N GLU A 265 19.12 11.29 -8.59
CA GLU A 265 20.42 11.49 -9.23
C GLU A 265 20.91 10.21 -9.94
N ILE A 266 20.80 9.04 -9.28
CA ILE A 266 21.19 7.76 -9.89
C ILE A 266 20.37 7.49 -11.15
N MET A 267 19.06 7.69 -11.09
CA MET A 267 18.18 7.43 -12.23
C MET A 267 18.43 8.43 -13.36
N THR A 268 18.65 9.70 -13.05
CA THR A 268 19.01 10.72 -14.05
C THR A 268 20.30 10.35 -14.79
N ARG A 269 21.35 9.91 -14.07
CA ARG A 269 22.59 9.42 -14.69
C ARG A 269 22.40 8.20 -15.60
N ARG A 270 21.36 7.40 -15.36
CA ARG A 270 20.97 6.22 -16.15
C ARG A 270 19.97 6.55 -17.26
N CYS A 271 19.64 7.81 -17.50
CA CYS A 271 18.54 8.24 -18.38
C CYS A 271 17.19 7.62 -17.99
N GLY A 272 17.03 7.30 -16.71
CA GLY A 272 15.80 6.78 -16.13
C GLY A 272 15.07 7.83 -15.28
N ARG A 273 13.99 7.41 -14.62
CA ARG A 273 13.10 8.28 -13.86
C ARG A 273 12.87 7.74 -12.45
N PHE A 274 12.75 8.64 -11.48
CA PHE A 274 12.36 8.30 -10.10
C PHE A 274 11.05 9.02 -9.77
N PHE A 275 10.00 8.25 -9.46
CA PHE A 275 8.68 8.76 -9.16
C PHE A 275 8.40 8.71 -7.66
N VAL A 276 8.02 9.83 -7.08
CA VAL A 276 7.47 9.93 -5.72
C VAL A 276 5.96 10.03 -5.83
N MET A 277 5.24 9.17 -5.11
CA MET A 277 3.80 9.02 -5.29
C MET A 277 3.09 8.94 -3.94
N TYR A 278 1.82 9.38 -3.94
CA TYR A 278 0.94 9.29 -2.78
C TYR A 278 -0.35 8.55 -3.13
N GLY A 279 -0.88 7.85 -2.13
CA GLY A 279 -2.17 7.19 -2.24
C GLY A 279 -2.51 6.31 -1.05
N GLN A 280 -3.72 5.79 -1.06
CA GLN A 280 -4.24 4.89 -0.05
C GLN A 280 -5.24 3.93 -0.67
N THR A 281 -5.51 2.81 0.02
CA THR A 281 -6.40 1.75 -0.48
C THR A 281 -7.76 2.28 -0.89
N GLU A 282 -8.29 3.26 -0.17
CA GLU A 282 -9.57 3.93 -0.40
C GLU A 282 -9.64 4.74 -1.71
N ALA A 283 -8.49 4.89 -2.42
CA ALA A 283 -8.40 5.54 -3.73
C ALA A 283 -7.78 4.63 -4.81
N SER A 284 -7.77 3.31 -4.65
CA SER A 284 -7.50 2.23 -5.64
C SER A 284 -6.07 2.04 -6.19
N PRO A 285 -4.95 2.48 -5.64
CA PRO A 285 -4.70 3.33 -4.49
C PRO A 285 -4.20 4.74 -4.82
N ARG A 286 -3.90 5.09 -6.10
CA ARG A 286 -3.08 6.25 -6.45
C ARG A 286 -3.88 7.54 -6.47
N ILE A 287 -3.38 8.56 -5.75
CA ILE A 287 -3.97 9.90 -5.66
C ILE A 287 -3.10 10.93 -6.38
N ALA A 288 -1.79 10.94 -6.10
CA ALA A 288 -0.88 11.94 -6.62
C ALA A 288 0.45 11.30 -7.07
N CYS A 289 1.12 11.96 -8.02
CA CYS A 289 2.42 11.56 -8.53
C CYS A 289 3.25 12.81 -8.86
N LEU A 290 4.45 12.89 -8.29
CA LEU A 290 5.40 13.97 -8.60
C LEU A 290 6.10 13.68 -9.94
N PRO A 291 5.95 14.54 -10.95
CA PRO A 291 6.70 14.43 -12.19
C PRO A 291 8.20 14.45 -11.91
N PRO A 292 8.99 13.48 -12.42
CA PRO A 292 10.41 13.37 -12.10
C PRO A 292 11.23 14.60 -12.47
N GLU A 293 10.88 15.31 -13.53
CA GLU A 293 11.51 16.55 -13.97
C GLU A 293 11.32 17.73 -13.00
N ARG A 294 10.23 17.69 -12.21
CA ARG A 294 9.94 18.72 -11.21
C ARG A 294 10.50 18.37 -9.83
N LEU A 295 11.03 17.14 -9.67
CA LEU A 295 11.47 16.66 -8.36
C LEU A 295 12.54 17.56 -7.72
N PRO A 296 13.57 18.09 -8.44
CA PRO A 296 14.56 18.97 -7.83
C PRO A 296 13.97 20.26 -7.24
N GLU A 297 12.95 20.83 -7.90
CA GLU A 297 12.29 22.07 -7.48
C GLU A 297 11.21 21.84 -6.41
N LYS A 298 10.59 20.66 -6.43
CA LYS A 298 9.45 20.28 -5.56
C LYS A 298 9.82 19.19 -4.56
N LEU A 299 11.08 19.17 -4.13
CA LEU A 299 11.55 18.17 -3.16
C LEU A 299 10.70 18.19 -1.87
N GLY A 300 10.23 17.01 -1.46
CA GLY A 300 9.31 16.86 -0.32
C GLY A 300 7.82 16.84 -0.71
N SER A 301 7.47 17.24 -1.93
CA SER A 301 6.13 17.07 -2.48
C SER A 301 5.90 15.64 -2.95
N VAL A 302 4.62 15.24 -2.98
CA VAL A 302 4.15 13.98 -3.61
C VAL A 302 3.47 14.23 -4.97
N GLY A 303 3.54 15.47 -5.46
CA GLY A 303 3.02 15.88 -6.75
C GLY A 303 1.57 16.37 -6.74
N PRO A 304 1.03 16.76 -7.90
CA PRO A 304 -0.36 17.08 -8.09
C PRO A 304 -1.23 15.81 -8.13
N ALA A 305 -2.56 15.99 -8.07
CA ALA A 305 -3.51 14.91 -8.31
C ALA A 305 -3.30 14.25 -9.68
N LEU A 306 -3.58 12.96 -9.77
CA LEU A 306 -3.63 12.26 -11.05
C LEU A 306 -4.77 12.81 -11.94
N ALA A 307 -4.66 12.60 -13.23
CA ALA A 307 -5.66 13.08 -14.21
C ALA A 307 -7.10 12.69 -13.84
N GLY A 308 -8.01 13.65 -13.82
CA GLY A 308 -9.40 13.45 -13.41
C GLY A 308 -9.61 13.41 -11.88
N GLY A 309 -8.55 13.60 -11.08
CA GLY A 309 -8.63 13.80 -9.65
C GLY A 309 -8.46 15.25 -9.25
N GLU A 310 -9.03 15.62 -8.10
CA GLU A 310 -8.95 16.95 -7.51
C GLU A 310 -8.52 16.83 -6.05
N LEU A 311 -7.59 17.69 -5.64
CA LEU A 311 -7.15 17.84 -4.25
C LEU A 311 -7.64 19.17 -3.68
N SER A 312 -8.13 19.15 -2.45
CA SER A 312 -8.39 20.35 -1.67
C SER A 312 -7.96 20.12 -0.22
N ILE A 313 -7.83 21.21 0.52
CA ILE A 313 -7.44 21.16 1.94
C ILE A 313 -8.60 21.69 2.76
N ARG A 314 -9.01 20.91 3.78
CA ARG A 314 -10.14 21.26 4.66
C ARG A 314 -9.64 21.61 6.05
N GLY A 315 -10.09 22.76 6.53
CA GLY A 315 -9.85 23.21 7.90
C GLY A 315 -10.62 22.41 8.93
N TRP A 316 -10.26 22.58 10.19
CA TRP A 316 -10.92 21.91 11.33
C TRP A 316 -12.37 22.35 11.55
N ASP A 317 -12.75 23.51 11.06
CA ASP A 317 -14.11 24.05 11.04
C ASP A 317 -14.93 23.59 9.84
N GLY A 318 -14.33 22.80 8.94
CA GLY A 318 -14.94 22.31 7.72
C GLY A 318 -14.82 23.23 6.51
N SER A 319 -14.22 24.42 6.66
CA SER A 319 -13.95 25.36 5.57
C SER A 319 -12.87 24.82 4.62
N GLU A 320 -12.92 25.21 3.36
CA GLU A 320 -11.80 24.99 2.43
C GLU A 320 -10.70 26.03 2.71
N LEU A 321 -9.46 25.53 2.82
CA LEU A 321 -8.29 26.35 3.11
C LEU A 321 -7.57 26.78 1.83
N GLY A 322 -6.88 27.92 1.93
CA GLY A 322 -6.05 28.45 0.85
C GLY A 322 -4.69 27.77 0.72
N THR A 323 -3.92 28.25 -0.25
CA THR A 323 -2.58 27.79 -0.56
C THR A 323 -1.64 27.97 0.65
N GLY A 324 -0.83 26.95 0.94
CA GLY A 324 0.13 26.94 2.06
C GLY A 324 -0.49 26.69 3.43
N GLU A 325 -1.80 26.67 3.57
CA GLU A 325 -2.48 26.39 4.84
C GLU A 325 -2.62 24.89 5.08
N ILE A 326 -2.29 24.44 6.30
CA ILE A 326 -2.30 23.04 6.67
C ILE A 326 -3.67 22.60 7.17
N GLY A 327 -4.23 21.54 6.59
CA GLY A 327 -5.49 20.94 7.00
C GLY A 327 -5.60 19.49 6.54
N GLU A 328 -6.81 18.91 6.64
CA GLU A 328 -7.10 17.59 6.15
C GLU A 328 -7.15 17.56 4.62
N ILE A 329 -6.41 16.63 4.02
CA ILE A 329 -6.40 16.43 2.58
C ILE A 329 -7.72 15.78 2.16
N MET A 330 -8.44 16.44 1.30
CA MET A 330 -9.63 15.95 0.62
C MET A 330 -9.26 15.55 -0.80
N TYR A 331 -9.74 14.41 -1.24
CA TYR A 331 -9.56 13.94 -2.61
C TYR A 331 -10.92 13.67 -3.25
N ARG A 332 -11.14 14.18 -4.46
CA ARG A 332 -12.27 13.82 -5.32
C ARG A 332 -11.73 13.13 -6.56
N GLY A 333 -12.27 11.97 -6.90
CA GLY A 333 -11.83 11.26 -8.10
C GLY A 333 -12.64 9.99 -8.39
N PRO A 334 -12.63 9.55 -9.65
CA PRO A 334 -13.38 8.37 -10.10
C PRO A 334 -12.82 7.03 -9.55
N ASN A 335 -11.62 7.05 -9.01
CA ASN A 335 -10.95 5.91 -8.38
C ASN A 335 -11.22 5.82 -6.87
N VAL A 336 -12.03 6.72 -6.29
CA VAL A 336 -12.46 6.63 -4.89
C VAL A 336 -13.37 5.42 -4.69
N MET A 337 -13.12 4.67 -3.62
CA MET A 337 -13.82 3.45 -3.24
C MET A 337 -15.35 3.59 -3.22
N MET A 338 -16.05 2.46 -3.32
CA MET A 338 -17.50 2.39 -3.11
C MET A 338 -17.89 2.67 -1.65
N GLY A 339 -17.00 2.44 -0.70
CA GLY A 339 -17.18 2.54 0.74
C GLY A 339 -16.52 1.37 1.47
N TYR A 340 -16.70 1.31 2.78
CA TYR A 340 -16.25 0.17 3.58
C TYR A 340 -17.30 -0.95 3.63
N ALA A 341 -16.84 -2.16 3.97
CA ALA A 341 -17.69 -3.27 4.37
C ALA A 341 -17.20 -3.83 5.72
N GLU A 342 -18.09 -4.06 6.65
CA GLU A 342 -17.83 -4.67 7.94
C GLU A 342 -18.45 -6.08 8.02
N CYS A 343 -19.41 -6.39 7.14
CA CYS A 343 -20.04 -7.69 7.04
C CYS A 343 -20.58 -7.94 5.62
N ARG A 344 -21.16 -9.14 5.41
CA ARG A 344 -21.73 -9.58 4.12
C ARG A 344 -22.74 -8.59 3.54
N VAL A 345 -23.62 -8.03 4.35
CA VAL A 345 -24.71 -7.13 3.90
C VAL A 345 -24.15 -5.88 3.23
N ASP A 346 -23.01 -5.37 3.72
CA ASP A 346 -22.38 -4.18 3.16
C ASP A 346 -21.85 -4.39 1.74
N LEU A 347 -21.60 -5.65 1.34
CA LEU A 347 -21.13 -5.96 -0.01
C LEU A 347 -22.18 -5.66 -1.09
N ALA A 348 -23.45 -5.64 -0.72
CA ALA A 348 -24.56 -5.32 -1.63
C ALA A 348 -24.79 -3.81 -1.79
N LEU A 349 -24.17 -2.97 -0.95
CA LEU A 349 -24.33 -1.52 -1.02
C LEU A 349 -23.65 -0.95 -2.27
N GLY A 350 -24.26 0.06 -2.89
CA GLY A 350 -23.68 0.83 -3.98
C GLY A 350 -22.58 1.79 -3.51
N HIS A 351 -22.29 2.80 -4.33
CA HIS A 351 -21.32 3.85 -4.03
C HIS A 351 -21.86 4.80 -2.95
N SER A 352 -21.21 4.85 -1.77
CA SER A 352 -21.65 5.66 -0.63
C SER A 352 -20.92 7.00 -0.51
N ASN A 353 -19.75 7.17 -1.15
CA ASN A 353 -18.87 8.32 -0.91
C ASN A 353 -19.00 9.43 -1.95
N GLY A 354 -19.84 9.27 -2.99
CA GLY A 354 -20.01 10.27 -4.04
C GLY A 354 -18.71 10.69 -4.75
N GLY A 355 -17.70 9.81 -4.77
CA GLY A 355 -16.39 10.08 -5.34
C GLY A 355 -15.51 11.03 -4.51
N VAL A 356 -15.87 11.31 -3.25
CA VAL A 356 -15.11 12.18 -2.34
C VAL A 356 -14.53 11.35 -1.20
N LEU A 357 -13.26 11.57 -0.88
CA LEU A 357 -12.52 10.90 0.17
C LEU A 357 -11.89 11.93 1.11
N ALA A 358 -12.27 11.88 2.38
CA ALA A 358 -11.50 12.46 3.47
C ALA A 358 -10.35 11.49 3.78
N THR A 359 -9.11 11.88 3.43
CA THR A 359 -7.99 10.93 3.45
C THR A 359 -7.54 10.58 4.87
N GLY A 360 -7.83 11.44 5.84
CA GLY A 360 -7.30 11.35 7.19
C GLY A 360 -5.81 11.74 7.27
N ASP A 361 -5.20 12.10 6.16
CA ASP A 361 -3.85 12.67 6.12
C ASP A 361 -3.91 14.20 6.14
N LEU A 362 -2.88 14.82 6.67
CA LEU A 362 -2.73 16.28 6.74
C LEU A 362 -1.69 16.75 5.74
N GLY A 363 -1.91 17.94 5.19
CA GLY A 363 -1.00 18.54 4.26
C GLY A 363 -1.43 19.93 3.81
N TYR A 364 -0.74 20.45 2.82
CA TYR A 364 -1.05 21.70 2.15
C TYR A 364 -0.74 21.61 0.66
N LEU A 365 -1.37 22.48 -0.11
CA LEU A 365 -1.06 22.68 -1.53
C LEU A 365 -0.21 23.93 -1.69
N ASP A 366 0.79 23.90 -2.56
CA ASP A 366 1.50 25.10 -2.96
C ASP A 366 0.75 25.86 -4.08
N GLU A 367 1.26 27.02 -4.52
CA GLU A 367 0.67 27.88 -5.53
C GLU A 367 0.48 27.20 -6.89
N GLU A 368 1.23 26.13 -7.17
CA GLU A 368 1.13 25.35 -8.40
C GLU A 368 0.29 24.06 -8.22
N GLY A 369 -0.34 23.85 -7.06
CA GLY A 369 -1.17 22.69 -6.76
C GLY A 369 -0.41 21.41 -6.40
N TYR A 370 0.88 21.52 -6.04
CA TYR A 370 1.67 20.38 -5.55
C TYR A 370 1.36 20.11 -4.09
N LEU A 371 1.10 18.82 -3.76
CA LEU A 371 0.73 18.39 -2.42
C LEU A 371 1.97 18.09 -1.58
N TYR A 372 1.99 18.63 -0.36
CA TYR A 372 2.98 18.32 0.68
C TYR A 372 2.29 17.69 1.87
N LEU A 373 2.75 16.49 2.28
CA LEU A 373 2.22 15.76 3.42
C LEU A 373 2.91 16.23 4.70
N THR A 374 2.12 16.50 5.76
CA THR A 374 2.65 16.95 7.06
C THR A 374 2.38 15.95 8.19
N GLY A 375 1.44 14.98 8.00
CA GLY A 375 1.14 13.97 9.00
C GLY A 375 -0.26 13.36 8.83
N ARG A 376 -0.78 12.77 9.92
CA ARG A 376 -2.10 12.17 9.97
C ARG A 376 -2.99 12.80 11.01
N SER A 377 -4.27 12.96 10.71
CA SER A 377 -5.26 13.57 11.62
C SER A 377 -5.43 12.77 12.92
N LYS A 378 -5.30 11.43 12.84
CA LYS A 378 -5.33 10.52 14.01
C LYS A 378 -4.02 10.47 14.80
N ARG A 379 -2.94 11.03 14.26
CA ARG A 379 -1.61 11.10 14.89
C ARG A 379 -1.27 12.51 15.34
N ILE A 380 -2.28 13.24 15.83
CA ILE A 380 -2.11 14.55 16.46
C ILE A 380 -2.21 14.37 17.97
N CYS A 381 -1.20 14.84 18.68
CA CYS A 381 -1.24 14.98 20.13
C CYS A 381 -1.45 16.45 20.53
N LYS A 382 -1.95 16.68 21.74
CA LYS A 382 -2.04 18.03 22.33
C LYS A 382 -0.84 18.24 23.26
N LEU A 383 0.08 19.11 22.87
CA LEU A 383 1.23 19.50 23.69
C LEU A 383 1.06 20.95 24.16
N ALA A 384 0.88 21.15 25.47
CA ALA A 384 0.69 22.48 26.06
C ALA A 384 -0.39 23.34 25.37
N GLY A 385 -1.47 22.71 24.89
CA GLY A 385 -2.58 23.37 24.21
C GLY A 385 -2.41 23.51 22.68
N ALA A 386 -1.21 23.29 22.15
CA ALA A 386 -0.97 23.24 20.69
C ALA A 386 -1.25 21.83 20.15
N ARG A 387 -1.74 21.76 18.92
CA ARG A 387 -1.86 20.50 18.16
C ARG A 387 -0.54 20.23 17.43
N VAL A 388 0.11 19.10 17.72
CA VAL A 388 1.40 18.71 17.15
C VAL A 388 1.23 17.37 16.44
N SER A 389 1.68 17.27 15.21
CA SER A 389 1.72 16.01 14.47
C SER A 389 2.86 15.12 14.98
N LEU A 390 2.55 13.90 15.39
CA LEU A 390 3.56 12.92 15.79
C LEU A 390 4.48 12.55 14.61
N ASP A 391 3.97 12.60 13.39
CA ASP A 391 4.77 12.37 12.17
C ASP A 391 5.79 13.50 11.97
N GLU A 392 5.43 14.75 12.28
CA GLU A 392 6.36 15.90 12.26
C GLU A 392 7.43 15.75 13.37
N VAL A 393 7.02 15.31 14.56
CA VAL A 393 7.96 15.03 15.65
C VAL A 393 8.98 13.97 15.24
N GLU A 394 8.54 12.89 14.58
CA GLU A 394 9.43 11.85 14.05
C GLU A 394 10.42 12.41 13.03
N CYS A 395 9.94 13.26 12.10
CA CYS A 395 10.80 13.88 11.11
C CYS A 395 11.88 14.75 11.75
N ILE A 396 11.50 15.63 12.67
CA ILE A 396 12.43 16.49 13.38
C ILE A 396 13.45 15.66 14.19
N ALA A 397 12.99 14.61 14.86
CA ALA A 397 13.85 13.71 15.62
C ALA A 397 14.83 12.96 14.70
N ALA A 398 14.37 12.45 13.56
CA ALA A 398 15.19 11.76 12.57
C ALA A 398 16.26 12.69 11.97
N GLU A 399 15.92 13.95 11.68
CA GLU A 399 16.88 14.97 11.22
C GLU A 399 17.99 15.22 12.27
N ILE A 400 17.61 15.38 13.55
CA ILE A 400 18.57 15.64 14.63
C ILE A 400 19.52 14.46 14.81
N VAL A 401 19.00 13.24 14.72
CA VAL A 401 19.75 11.99 14.91
C VAL A 401 20.51 11.60 13.64
N GLY A 402 20.12 12.11 12.47
CA GLY A 402 20.71 11.74 11.18
C GLY A 402 20.34 10.31 10.75
N THR A 403 19.17 9.79 11.18
CA THR A 403 18.67 8.45 10.83
C THR A 403 17.20 8.50 10.49
N GLU A 404 16.89 8.32 9.22
CA GLU A 404 15.51 8.14 8.77
C GLU A 404 15.02 6.70 9.05
N GLY A 405 13.74 6.57 9.46
CA GLY A 405 13.11 5.26 9.69
C GLY A 405 13.50 4.52 10.97
N GLU A 406 14.38 5.09 11.81
CA GLU A 406 14.82 4.50 13.09
C GLU A 406 14.26 5.26 14.30
N VAL A 407 13.24 6.10 14.09
CA VAL A 407 12.56 6.88 15.13
C VAL A 407 11.06 6.66 15.02
N ALA A 408 10.39 6.54 16.16
CA ALA A 408 8.93 6.49 16.27
C ALA A 408 8.46 7.39 17.41
N ALA A 409 7.37 8.13 17.20
CA ALA A 409 6.74 8.96 18.23
C ALA A 409 5.31 8.48 18.52
N VAL A 410 4.94 8.46 19.79
CA VAL A 410 3.57 8.12 20.22
C VAL A 410 3.06 9.14 21.22
N ASP A 411 1.74 9.34 21.21
CA ASP A 411 1.06 10.17 22.20
C ASP A 411 1.12 9.49 23.57
N SER A 412 1.49 10.24 24.54
CA SER A 412 1.59 9.80 25.93
C SER A 412 0.60 10.53 26.85
N GLY A 413 -0.46 11.11 26.28
CA GLY A 413 -1.49 11.84 27.00
C GLY A 413 -0.91 13.03 27.75
N ASP A 414 -1.28 13.19 29.03
CA ASP A 414 -0.82 14.30 29.88
C ASP A 414 0.71 14.36 30.05
N ALA A 415 1.43 13.27 29.79
CA ALA A 415 2.89 13.25 29.83
C ALA A 415 3.54 13.73 28.52
N GLY A 416 2.76 14.04 27.50
CA GLY A 416 3.21 14.60 26.24
C GLY A 416 3.52 13.54 25.19
N VAL A 417 4.71 13.57 24.57
CA VAL A 417 5.15 12.68 23.50
C VAL A 417 6.30 11.79 23.96
N SER A 418 6.20 10.50 23.67
CA SER A 418 7.29 9.53 23.83
C SER A 418 7.91 9.23 22.48
N ILE A 419 9.23 9.44 22.38
CA ILE A 419 10.03 9.21 21.19
C ILE A 419 10.92 8.01 21.45
N PHE A 420 10.85 7.04 20.55
CA PHE A 420 11.69 5.86 20.56
C PHE A 420 12.69 5.93 19.40
N ALA A 421 13.94 5.70 19.71
CA ALA A 421 15.01 5.68 18.72
C ALA A 421 15.84 4.42 18.89
N ARG A 422 16.29 3.83 17.78
CA ARG A 422 17.16 2.66 17.78
C ARG A 422 18.61 3.05 18.09
N ASP A 423 19.06 4.16 17.53
CA ASP A 423 20.42 4.69 17.70
C ASP A 423 20.38 6.22 17.65
N LEU A 424 21.18 6.86 18.45
CA LEU A 424 21.32 8.32 18.47
C LEU A 424 22.59 8.82 17.77
N LYS A 425 23.39 7.94 17.16
CA LYS A 425 24.64 8.25 16.43
C LYS A 425 25.56 9.23 17.16
N GLY A 426 25.68 9.05 18.47
CA GLY A 426 26.52 9.88 19.32
C GLY A 426 25.83 11.08 19.97
N ALA A 427 24.59 11.38 19.64
CA ALA A 427 23.76 12.30 20.41
C ALA A 427 23.31 11.65 21.74
N SER A 428 22.99 12.44 22.74
CA SER A 428 22.39 11.94 23.98
C SER A 428 20.87 12.07 23.94
N THR A 429 20.16 11.25 24.71
CA THR A 429 18.70 11.41 24.90
C THR A 429 18.35 12.80 25.45
N ALA A 430 19.25 13.39 26.24
CA ALA A 430 19.07 14.73 26.79
C ALA A 430 19.23 15.82 25.70
N SER A 431 20.20 15.67 24.78
CA SER A 431 20.40 16.62 23.68
C SER A 431 19.25 16.55 22.67
N LEU A 432 18.81 15.35 22.30
CA LEU A 432 17.65 15.16 21.42
C LEU A 432 16.37 15.77 22.02
N ARG A 433 16.13 15.53 23.30
CA ARG A 433 14.99 16.11 24.05
C ARG A 433 15.06 17.64 24.07
N GLN A 434 16.23 18.22 24.28
CA GLN A 434 16.44 19.67 24.32
C GLN A 434 16.15 20.31 22.96
N GLU A 435 16.70 19.73 21.89
CA GLU A 435 16.55 20.26 20.54
C GLU A 435 15.10 20.16 20.04
N LEU A 436 14.44 19.01 20.30
CA LEU A 436 13.03 18.82 20.00
C LEU A 436 12.14 19.82 20.75
N ALA A 437 12.41 20.05 22.03
CA ALA A 437 11.66 21.02 22.82
C ALA A 437 11.80 22.44 22.26
N CYS A 438 12.99 22.78 21.76
CA CYS A 438 13.26 24.06 21.12
C CYS A 438 12.49 24.22 19.81
N ARG A 439 12.60 23.24 18.90
CA ARG A 439 11.94 23.28 17.58
C ARG A 439 10.41 23.22 17.68
N LEU A 440 9.88 22.40 18.59
CA LEU A 440 8.43 22.28 18.84
C LEU A 440 7.87 23.40 19.74
N ARG A 441 8.74 24.25 20.31
CA ARG A 441 8.39 25.34 21.24
C ARG A 441 7.58 24.86 22.45
N VAL A 442 7.94 23.69 22.99
CA VAL A 442 7.27 23.07 24.16
C VAL A 442 8.23 22.84 25.31
N SER A 443 7.67 22.57 26.50
CA SER A 443 8.51 22.22 27.65
C SER A 443 9.18 20.85 27.46
N ARG A 444 10.46 20.74 27.81
CA ARG A 444 11.22 19.48 27.83
C ARG A 444 10.54 18.37 28.65
N LYS A 445 9.72 18.74 29.63
CA LYS A 445 8.98 17.79 30.49
C LYS A 445 7.90 17.01 29.70
N LEU A 446 7.47 17.55 28.57
CA LEU A 446 6.48 16.94 27.69
C LEU A 446 7.10 16.01 26.61
N ILE A 447 8.41 15.79 26.64
CA ILE A 447 9.12 14.96 25.68
C ILE A 447 9.87 13.86 26.41
N GLY A 448 9.45 12.60 26.23
CA GLY A 448 10.18 11.40 26.63
C GLY A 448 11.07 10.94 25.47
N VAL A 449 12.29 10.48 25.75
CA VAL A 449 13.18 9.88 24.73
C VAL A 449 13.67 8.55 25.28
N TYR A 450 13.47 7.47 24.53
CA TYR A 450 13.78 6.10 24.90
C TYR A 450 14.59 5.42 23.81
N LEU A 451 15.61 4.66 24.21
CA LEU A 451 16.36 3.80 23.29
C LEU A 451 15.73 2.42 23.25
N VAL A 452 15.59 1.88 22.05
CA VAL A 452 15.04 0.53 21.81
C VAL A 452 15.96 -0.25 20.86
N ASP A 453 16.02 -1.56 21.01
CA ASP A 453 16.83 -2.41 20.13
C ASP A 453 16.33 -2.42 18.68
N ALA A 454 15.01 -2.29 18.49
CA ALA A 454 14.38 -2.21 17.19
C ALA A 454 13.03 -1.46 17.26
N ILE A 455 12.71 -0.72 16.20
CA ILE A 455 11.37 -0.18 15.98
C ILE A 455 10.50 -1.32 15.40
N PRO A 456 9.40 -1.73 16.05
CA PRO A 456 8.53 -2.78 15.54
C PRO A 456 7.89 -2.37 14.21
N LEU A 457 7.88 -3.31 13.26
CA LEU A 457 7.26 -3.11 11.95
C LEU A 457 6.13 -4.10 11.74
N LEU A 458 5.12 -3.68 11.00
CA LEU A 458 4.07 -4.52 10.42
C LEU A 458 4.64 -5.32 9.22
N PRO A 459 3.97 -6.41 8.77
CA PRO A 459 4.42 -7.19 7.61
C PRO A 459 4.61 -6.36 6.32
N ASN A 460 3.88 -5.25 6.18
CA ASN A 460 4.01 -4.32 5.05
C ASN A 460 5.15 -3.30 5.19
N GLY A 461 6.02 -3.44 6.19
CA GLY A 461 7.17 -2.57 6.44
C GLY A 461 6.85 -1.23 7.13
N LYS A 462 5.60 -0.98 7.52
CA LYS A 462 5.21 0.23 8.28
C LYS A 462 5.44 0.03 9.77
N ILE A 463 5.69 1.14 10.51
CA ILE A 463 5.84 1.10 11.97
C ILE A 463 4.54 0.59 12.63
N ASP A 464 4.69 -0.35 13.56
CA ASP A 464 3.60 -0.85 14.41
C ASP A 464 3.41 0.08 15.63
N TYR A 465 2.66 1.16 15.42
CA TYR A 465 2.39 2.14 16.45
C TYR A 465 1.60 1.59 17.64
N VAL A 466 0.75 0.58 17.43
CA VAL A 466 0.00 -0.07 18.53
C VAL A 466 0.96 -0.76 19.50
N LYS A 467 1.99 -1.41 18.96
CA LYS A 467 3.04 -2.02 19.77
C LYS A 467 3.90 -0.96 20.46
N MET A 468 4.18 0.17 19.78
CA MET A 468 4.93 1.28 20.35
C MET A 468 4.18 1.97 21.51
N GLU A 469 2.86 2.16 21.39
CA GLU A 469 2.02 2.71 22.46
C GLU A 469 2.02 1.81 23.72
N ARG A 470 2.00 0.48 23.52
CA ARG A 470 2.12 -0.48 24.63
C ARG A 470 3.49 -0.39 25.31
N LEU A 471 4.57 -0.23 24.55
CA LEU A 471 5.91 -0.01 25.09
C LEU A 471 5.98 1.30 25.89
N ALA A 472 5.40 2.39 25.39
CA ALA A 472 5.32 3.66 26.12
C ALA A 472 4.56 3.53 27.45
N GLY A 473 3.55 2.66 27.51
CA GLY A 473 2.81 2.35 28.75
C GLY A 473 3.60 1.51 29.74
N SER A 474 4.44 0.58 29.27
CA SER A 474 5.22 -0.34 30.11
C SER A 474 6.50 0.27 30.70
N GLU A 475 7.12 1.21 30.02
CA GLU A 475 8.32 1.96 30.47
C GLU A 475 8.01 2.97 31.61
N ARG A 476 6.74 3.18 31.87
CA ARG A 476 6.23 3.94 33.02
C ARG A 476 5.89 2.96 34.14
N GLY A 477 6.90 2.50 34.87
CA GLY A 477 6.67 1.73 36.12
C GLY A 477 5.66 2.42 37.03
N PRO A 478 4.99 1.66 37.93
CA PRO A 478 3.98 2.23 38.80
C PRO A 478 4.56 3.40 39.59
N LYS A 479 3.82 4.52 39.60
CA LYS A 479 4.12 5.67 40.44
C LYS A 479 3.98 5.30 41.90
#